data_9e6137b832d0341b012cf751ea048686
#
_entry.id   9e6137b832d0341b012cf751ea048686
#
_cell.length_a   1.000
_cell.length_b   1.000
_cell.length_c   1.000
_cell.angle_alpha   90.00
_cell.angle_beta   90.00
_cell.angle_gamma   90.00
#
_symmetry.space_group_name_H-M   'P 1'
#
loop_
_entity.id
_entity.type
_entity.pdbx_description
1 polymer ?
#
loop_
_entity_poly.entity_id
_entity_poly.type
_entity_poly.pdbx_seq_one_letter_code
_entity_poly.pdbx_strand_id
1 'polypeptide(L)'
;MIKEQKKQIRRKALACRNALTEPERERGKLLITERILGHQWYYLSDTILGFVSYGSEICTTEILESALQDGKNVYVPKVEDGKMEFYRMFSLSELKNGYKKIPEPAGDTDRYVFEPEHADKTLLLMPGSAFDPLGNRMGYGGGFYDRYLADKESLRLRSIGIGFRLSLLHI
;
A
#
# COMPACT_ATOMS: atom_id res chain seq x y z
N MET A 1 25.89 -8.41 -7.33
CA MET A 1 25.97 -6.95 -7.47
C MET A 1 24.60 -6.29 -7.26
N ILE A 2 23.61 -6.45 -8.12
CA ILE A 2 22.27 -5.81 -8.02
C ILE A 2 21.54 -6.10 -6.70
N LYS A 3 21.59 -7.34 -6.18
CA LYS A 3 20.90 -7.70 -4.92
C LYS A 3 21.45 -6.97 -3.70
N GLU A 4 22.78 -6.77 -3.67
CA GLU A 4 23.42 -6.04 -2.56
C GLU A 4 23.15 -4.53 -2.65
N GLN A 5 23.18 -3.95 -3.84
CA GLN A 5 22.80 -2.55 -4.06
C GLN A 5 21.33 -2.30 -3.59
N LYS A 6 20.39 -3.16 -3.98
CA LYS A 6 18.99 -3.07 -3.51
C LYS A 6 18.87 -3.16 -1.99
N LYS A 7 19.69 -3.99 -1.33
CA LYS A 7 19.72 -4.11 0.14
C LYS A 7 20.24 -2.83 0.80
N GLN A 8 21.29 -2.23 0.25
CA GLN A 8 21.86 -0.97 0.75
C GLN A 8 20.86 0.19 0.60
N ILE A 9 20.21 0.33 -0.57
CA ILE A 9 19.20 1.37 -0.81
C ILE A 9 18.06 1.24 0.17
N ARG A 10 17.50 0.01 0.37
CA ARG A 10 16.46 -0.23 1.38
C ARG A 10 16.89 0.21 2.77
N ARG A 11 18.09 -0.21 3.19
CA ARG A 11 18.62 0.13 4.52
C ARG A 11 18.71 1.64 4.71
N LYS A 12 19.21 2.36 3.70
CA LYS A 12 19.30 3.83 3.73
C LYS A 12 17.92 4.47 3.81
N ALA A 13 16.99 4.09 2.94
CA ALA A 13 15.62 4.62 2.94
C ALA A 13 14.90 4.38 4.27
N LEU A 14 15.01 3.17 4.82
CA LEU A 14 14.41 2.84 6.12
C LEU A 14 15.06 3.62 7.26
N ALA A 15 16.38 3.80 7.26
CA ALA A 15 17.06 4.59 8.28
C ALA A 15 16.59 6.06 8.26
N CYS A 16 16.51 6.69 7.08
CA CYS A 16 15.98 8.04 6.94
C CYS A 16 14.54 8.15 7.44
N ARG A 17 13.69 7.18 7.06
CA ARG A 17 12.29 7.14 7.46
C ARG A 17 12.11 6.94 8.97
N ASN A 18 12.93 6.08 9.58
CA ASN A 18 12.90 5.85 11.02
C ASN A 18 13.37 7.06 11.84
N ALA A 19 14.20 7.93 11.25
CA ALA A 19 14.68 9.14 11.88
C ALA A 19 13.68 10.31 11.86
N LEU A 20 12.55 10.18 11.15
CA LEU A 20 11.50 11.18 11.16
C LEU A 20 10.93 11.38 12.56
N THR A 21 10.78 12.65 12.95
CA THR A 21 10.10 13.05 14.18
C THR A 21 8.59 12.83 14.07
N GLU A 22 7.89 12.76 15.19
CA GLU A 22 6.43 12.60 15.20
C GLU A 22 5.70 13.73 14.45
N PRO A 23 6.06 15.03 14.60
CA PRO A 23 5.45 16.09 13.81
C PRO A 23 5.65 15.93 12.30
N GLU A 24 6.81 15.44 11.86
CA GLU A 24 7.07 15.19 10.44
C GLU A 24 6.23 14.02 9.90
N ARG A 25 6.04 12.97 10.72
CA ARG A 25 5.17 11.83 10.38
C ARG A 25 3.73 12.27 10.25
N GLU A 26 3.23 13.03 11.21
CA GLU A 26 1.86 13.52 11.24
C GLU A 26 1.58 14.45 10.05
N ARG A 27 2.51 15.38 9.78
CA ARG A 27 2.41 16.23 8.58
C ARG A 27 2.40 15.41 7.29
N GLY A 28 3.25 14.39 7.19
CA GLY A 28 3.29 13.50 6.03
C GLY A 28 2.00 12.72 5.85
N LYS A 29 1.41 12.22 6.95
CA LYS A 29 0.12 11.54 6.98
C LYS A 29 -0.99 12.46 6.45
N LEU A 30 -1.13 13.65 6.99
CA LEU A 30 -2.16 14.62 6.58
C LEU A 30 -2.06 14.96 5.09
N LEU A 31 -0.86 15.29 4.61
CA LEU A 31 -0.63 15.64 3.20
C LEU A 31 -0.96 14.47 2.25
N ILE A 32 -0.61 13.25 2.62
CA ILE A 32 -0.89 12.09 1.77
C ILE A 32 -2.38 11.74 1.78
N THR A 33 -3.02 11.81 2.95
CA THR A 33 -4.47 11.60 3.07
C THR A 33 -5.23 12.58 2.19
N GLU A 34 -4.95 13.88 2.32
CA GLU A 34 -5.57 14.92 1.49
C GLU A 34 -5.36 14.66 -0.01
N ARG A 35 -4.14 14.31 -0.43
CA ARG A 35 -3.83 14.04 -1.84
C ARG A 35 -4.54 12.81 -2.38
N ILE A 36 -4.64 11.73 -1.60
CA ILE A 36 -5.32 10.51 -2.03
C ILE A 36 -6.83 10.75 -2.13
N LEU A 37 -7.44 11.34 -1.09
CA LEU A 37 -8.88 11.60 -1.08
C LEU A 37 -9.29 12.61 -2.16
N GLY A 38 -8.45 13.60 -2.47
CA GLY A 38 -8.65 14.54 -3.57
C GLY A 38 -8.23 14.03 -4.96
N HIS A 39 -7.70 12.83 -5.07
CA HIS A 39 -7.21 12.30 -6.35
C HIS A 39 -8.37 11.81 -7.23
N GLN A 40 -8.32 12.14 -8.52
CA GLN A 40 -9.35 11.71 -9.48
C GLN A 40 -9.62 10.20 -9.45
N TRP A 41 -8.57 9.39 -9.33
CA TRP A 41 -8.72 7.93 -9.28
C TRP A 41 -9.42 7.45 -8.02
N TYR A 42 -9.22 8.11 -6.87
CA TYR A 42 -9.96 7.81 -5.66
C TYR A 42 -11.45 8.07 -5.86
N TYR A 43 -11.79 9.25 -6.44
CA TYR A 43 -13.17 9.62 -6.71
C TYR A 43 -13.88 8.65 -7.67
N LEU A 44 -13.21 8.24 -8.76
CA LEU A 44 -13.77 7.37 -9.79
C LEU A 44 -13.79 5.89 -9.41
N SER A 45 -13.08 5.48 -8.37
CA SER A 45 -13.01 4.08 -7.96
C SER A 45 -14.12 3.70 -6.99
N ASP A 46 -14.72 2.56 -7.22
CA ASP A 46 -15.68 1.91 -6.31
C ASP A 46 -14.96 0.97 -5.34
N THR A 47 -13.74 0.57 -5.70
CA THR A 47 -12.90 -0.37 -4.94
C THR A 47 -11.52 0.22 -4.64
N ILE A 48 -11.10 0.11 -3.39
CA ILE A 48 -9.77 0.48 -2.91
C ILE A 48 -9.04 -0.77 -2.43
N LEU A 49 -7.96 -1.13 -3.11
CA LEU A 49 -7.00 -2.10 -2.60
C LEU A 49 -5.93 -1.33 -1.81
N GLY A 50 -6.08 -1.29 -0.51
CA GLY A 50 -5.20 -0.56 0.38
C GLY A 50 -4.14 -1.45 1.04
N PHE A 51 -3.43 -0.90 2.00
CA PHE A 51 -2.58 -1.64 2.92
C PHE A 51 -2.68 -1.05 4.32
N VAL A 52 -2.53 -1.88 5.31
CA VAL A 52 -2.42 -1.42 6.71
C VAL A 52 -0.96 -1.10 6.97
N SER A 53 -0.69 0.16 7.32
CA SER A 53 0.67 0.65 7.54
C SER A 53 1.36 -0.10 8.70
N TYR A 54 2.64 -0.40 8.51
CA TYR A 54 3.45 -1.12 9.48
C TYR A 54 4.76 -0.38 9.79
N GLY A 55 5.13 -0.37 11.05
CA GLY A 55 6.37 0.25 11.51
C GLY A 55 6.42 1.75 11.22
N SER A 56 7.39 2.18 10.42
CA SER A 56 7.56 3.59 10.05
C SER A 56 6.90 3.99 8.74
N GLU A 57 6.00 3.18 8.18
CA GLU A 57 5.21 3.57 7.00
C GLU A 57 4.32 4.77 7.28
N ILE A 58 3.95 5.50 6.23
CA ILE A 58 2.90 6.51 6.34
C ILE A 58 1.61 5.80 6.78
N CYS A 59 0.98 6.33 7.81
CA CYS A 59 -0.28 5.81 8.33
C CYS A 59 -1.38 5.95 7.27
N THR A 60 -2.00 4.84 6.91
CA THR A 60 -3.07 4.76 5.91
C THR A 60 -4.46 4.63 6.52
N THR A 61 -4.56 4.59 7.85
CA THR A 61 -5.80 4.40 8.60
C THR A 61 -6.91 5.34 8.14
N GLU A 62 -6.64 6.65 8.13
CA GLU A 62 -7.63 7.67 7.73
C GLU A 62 -8.10 7.50 6.27
N ILE A 63 -7.20 7.08 5.36
CA ILE A 63 -7.57 6.83 3.96
C ILE A 63 -8.53 5.64 3.87
N LEU A 64 -8.23 4.55 4.61
CA LEU A 64 -9.07 3.35 4.61
C LEU A 64 -10.44 3.60 5.26
N GLU A 65 -10.45 4.32 6.38
CA GLU A 65 -11.70 4.70 7.07
C GLU A 65 -12.56 5.63 6.22
N SER A 66 -11.96 6.65 5.58
CA SER A 66 -12.67 7.53 4.66
C SER A 66 -13.26 6.75 3.48
N ALA A 67 -12.51 5.80 2.92
CA ALA A 67 -13.00 4.97 1.83
C ALA A 67 -14.21 4.11 2.26
N LEU A 68 -14.20 3.56 3.48
CA LEU A 68 -15.36 2.85 4.03
C LEU A 68 -16.57 3.79 4.25
N GLN A 69 -16.34 5.00 4.78
CA GLN A 69 -17.37 6.01 4.99
C GLN A 69 -17.99 6.50 3.67
N ASP A 70 -17.18 6.58 2.61
CA ASP A 70 -17.63 6.91 1.25
C ASP A 70 -18.36 5.74 0.55
N GLY A 71 -18.58 4.61 1.26
CA GLY A 71 -19.27 3.44 0.74
C GLY A 71 -18.48 2.61 -0.25
N LYS A 72 -17.15 2.82 -0.34
CA LYS A 72 -16.29 2.05 -1.24
C LYS A 72 -16.02 0.64 -0.71
N ASN A 73 -15.75 -0.27 -1.62
CA ASN A 73 -15.28 -1.62 -1.28
C ASN A 73 -13.80 -1.56 -0.91
N VAL A 74 -13.46 -1.75 0.35
CA VAL A 74 -12.08 -1.71 0.83
C VAL A 74 -11.56 -3.11 1.05
N TYR A 75 -10.39 -3.40 0.46
CA TYR A 75 -9.67 -4.65 0.63
C TYR A 75 -8.25 -4.38 1.10
N VAL A 76 -7.75 -5.22 1.97
CA VAL A 76 -6.37 -5.15 2.48
C VAL A 76 -5.67 -6.50 2.33
N PRO A 77 -4.33 -6.51 2.19
CA PRO A 77 -3.61 -7.73 1.91
C PRO A 77 -3.54 -8.65 3.12
N LYS A 78 -3.58 -9.95 2.82
CA LYS A 78 -3.25 -11.03 3.74
C LYS A 78 -2.21 -11.93 3.09
N VAL A 79 -1.25 -12.42 3.88
CA VAL A 79 -0.21 -13.33 3.40
C VAL A 79 -0.41 -14.72 4.01
N GLU A 80 -0.76 -15.69 3.16
CA GLU A 80 -0.90 -17.09 3.52
C GLU A 80 -0.06 -17.96 2.59
N ASP A 81 0.67 -18.92 3.12
CA ASP A 81 1.52 -19.86 2.35
C ASP A 81 2.46 -19.18 1.33
N GLY A 82 3.00 -18.01 1.69
CA GLY A 82 3.90 -17.25 0.84
C GLY A 82 3.23 -16.51 -0.33
N LYS A 83 1.91 -16.54 -0.42
CA LYS A 83 1.10 -15.80 -1.38
C LYS A 83 0.41 -14.63 -0.69
N MET A 84 0.20 -13.56 -1.42
CA MET A 84 -0.55 -12.40 -0.95
C MET A 84 -1.84 -12.29 -1.77
N GLU A 85 -2.95 -12.19 -1.07
CA GLU A 85 -4.26 -11.92 -1.63
C GLU A 85 -4.92 -10.75 -0.90
N PHE A 86 -5.89 -10.11 -1.51
CA PHE A 86 -6.64 -9.03 -0.89
C PHE A 86 -8.00 -9.54 -0.41
N TYR A 87 -8.34 -9.22 0.85
CA TYR A 87 -9.59 -9.61 1.49
C TYR A 87 -10.37 -8.38 1.93
N ARG A 88 -11.69 -8.49 1.85
CA ARG A 88 -12.61 -7.42 2.23
C ARG A 88 -12.42 -7.02 3.70
N MET A 89 -12.39 -5.73 3.93
CA MET A 89 -12.35 -5.13 5.26
C MET A 89 -13.59 -4.25 5.44
N PHE A 90 -14.30 -4.43 6.54
CA PHE A 90 -15.45 -3.60 6.91
C PHE A 90 -15.11 -2.62 8.03
N SER A 91 -14.11 -2.92 8.83
CA SER A 91 -13.61 -2.08 9.91
C SER A 91 -12.15 -2.42 10.23
N LEU A 92 -11.37 -1.41 10.64
CA LEU A 92 -10.02 -1.65 11.16
C LEU A 92 -10.01 -2.49 12.44
N SER A 93 -11.08 -2.44 13.23
CA SER A 93 -11.19 -3.17 14.50
C SER A 93 -11.29 -4.69 14.33
N GLU A 94 -11.64 -5.18 13.13
CA GLU A 94 -11.72 -6.63 12.84
C GLU A 94 -10.37 -7.26 12.46
N LEU A 95 -9.36 -6.43 12.20
CA LEU A 95 -8.05 -6.90 11.80
C LEU A 95 -7.31 -7.58 12.97
N LYS A 96 -6.62 -8.67 12.67
CA LYS A 96 -5.83 -9.44 13.64
C LYS A 96 -4.36 -9.45 13.23
N ASN A 97 -3.47 -9.62 14.18
CA ASN A 97 -2.04 -9.75 13.89
C ASN A 97 -1.79 -10.97 12.98
N GLY A 98 -1.32 -10.72 11.77
CA GLY A 98 -0.96 -11.71 10.78
C GLY A 98 0.54 -11.79 10.52
N TYR A 99 0.93 -11.93 9.25
CA TYR A 99 2.32 -12.02 8.84
C TYR A 99 3.15 -10.84 9.34
N LYS A 100 4.26 -11.13 10.04
CA LYS A 100 5.14 -10.12 10.67
C LYS A 100 4.45 -9.16 11.64
N LYS A 101 3.36 -9.57 12.25
CA LYS A 101 2.51 -8.77 13.14
C LYS A 101 1.86 -7.57 12.44
N ILE A 102 1.73 -7.61 11.12
CA ILE A 102 0.92 -6.65 10.38
C ILE A 102 -0.55 -7.00 10.59
N PRO A 103 -1.43 -6.02 10.87
CA PRO A 103 -2.85 -6.30 10.97
C PRO A 103 -3.41 -6.78 9.63
N GLU A 104 -4.03 -7.94 9.62
CA GLU A 104 -4.57 -8.61 8.44
C GLU A 104 -6.04 -9.04 8.68
N PRO A 105 -6.88 -9.16 7.64
CA PRO A 105 -8.22 -9.73 7.76
C PRO A 105 -8.18 -11.17 8.28
N ALA A 106 -9.25 -11.61 8.94
CA ALA A 106 -9.34 -12.98 9.46
C ALA A 106 -9.30 -14.05 8.34
N GLY A 107 -9.65 -13.67 7.10
CA GLY A 107 -9.61 -14.55 5.93
C GLY A 107 -10.90 -15.32 5.68
N ASP A 108 -11.95 -15.02 6.44
CA ASP A 108 -13.33 -15.49 6.27
C ASP A 108 -14.21 -14.47 5.52
N THR A 109 -13.60 -13.38 5.06
CA THR A 109 -14.25 -12.36 4.24
C THR A 109 -13.99 -12.59 2.75
N ASP A 110 -14.75 -11.89 1.89
CA ASP A 110 -14.64 -12.00 0.45
C ASP A 110 -13.23 -11.66 -0.04
N ARG A 111 -12.65 -12.56 -0.81
CA ARG A 111 -11.39 -12.30 -1.52
C ARG A 111 -11.68 -11.44 -2.75
N TYR A 112 -10.84 -10.43 -2.97
CA TYR A 112 -10.88 -9.64 -4.19
C TYR A 112 -10.53 -10.49 -5.41
N VAL A 113 -11.41 -10.51 -6.39
CA VAL A 113 -11.18 -11.12 -7.71
C VAL A 113 -10.91 -10.00 -8.71
N PHE A 114 -9.75 -10.06 -9.35
CA PHE A 114 -9.39 -9.08 -10.38
C PHE A 114 -10.12 -9.38 -11.69
N GLU A 115 -10.80 -8.37 -12.19
CA GLU A 115 -11.49 -8.37 -13.49
C GLU A 115 -10.91 -7.22 -14.32
N PRO A 116 -10.22 -7.51 -15.46
CA PRO A 116 -9.55 -6.48 -16.26
C PRO A 116 -10.48 -5.36 -16.74
N GLU A 117 -11.73 -5.68 -17.03
CA GLU A 117 -12.77 -4.74 -17.46
C GLU A 117 -13.20 -3.75 -16.36
N HIS A 118 -12.96 -4.08 -15.09
CA HIS A 118 -13.27 -3.23 -13.94
C HIS A 118 -12.01 -2.58 -13.33
N ALA A 119 -10.87 -2.66 -14.00
CA ALA A 119 -9.63 -2.09 -13.49
C ALA A 119 -9.69 -0.56 -13.31
N ASP A 120 -10.46 0.15 -14.15
CA ASP A 120 -10.69 1.59 -14.05
C ASP A 120 -11.51 1.99 -12.83
N LYS A 121 -12.25 1.07 -12.22
CA LYS A 121 -13.03 1.21 -10.99
C LYS A 121 -12.27 0.79 -9.74
N THR A 122 -11.02 0.40 -9.88
CA THR A 122 -10.18 -0.05 -8.77
C THR A 122 -8.96 0.85 -8.63
N LEU A 123 -8.68 1.31 -7.43
CA LEU A 123 -7.45 2.01 -7.07
C LEU A 123 -6.60 1.12 -6.15
N LEU A 124 -5.36 0.86 -6.56
CA LEU A 124 -4.40 0.15 -5.73
C LEU A 124 -3.43 1.13 -5.06
N LEU A 125 -3.38 1.12 -3.75
CA LEU A 125 -2.41 1.86 -2.94
C LEU A 125 -1.26 0.92 -2.56
N MET A 126 -0.03 1.27 -2.95
CA MET A 126 1.13 0.38 -2.75
C MET A 126 2.12 0.96 -1.73
N PRO A 127 2.52 0.17 -0.72
CA PRO A 127 3.63 0.52 0.16
C PRO A 127 4.96 0.32 -0.57
N GLY A 128 6.00 1.02 -0.10
CA GLY A 128 7.35 0.84 -0.58
C GLY A 128 8.40 1.32 0.41
N SER A 129 9.60 0.75 0.32
CA SER A 129 10.76 1.24 1.06
C SER A 129 11.39 2.46 0.37
N ALA A 130 11.35 2.49 -0.98
CA ALA A 130 11.82 3.59 -1.80
C ALA A 130 11.04 3.66 -3.11
N PHE A 131 11.04 4.84 -3.71
CA PHE A 131 10.45 5.12 -5.02
C PHE A 131 11.44 5.95 -5.83
N ASP A 132 11.29 5.99 -7.15
CA ASP A 132 12.00 6.93 -7.98
C ASP A 132 11.03 7.88 -8.72
N PRO A 133 11.56 8.97 -9.32
CA PRO A 133 10.73 9.92 -10.07
C PRO A 133 10.05 9.32 -11.32
N LEU A 134 10.50 8.16 -11.78
CA LEU A 134 9.92 7.42 -12.91
C LEU A 134 8.77 6.49 -12.49
N GLY A 135 8.44 6.46 -11.19
CA GLY A 135 7.38 5.60 -10.65
C GLY A 135 7.84 4.17 -10.34
N ASN A 136 9.13 3.86 -10.44
CA ASN A 136 9.61 2.55 -9.98
C ASN A 136 9.54 2.47 -8.45
N ARG A 137 9.22 1.29 -7.95
CA ARG A 137 9.03 1.00 -6.53
C ARG A 137 9.99 -0.07 -6.06
N MET A 138 10.61 0.16 -4.93
CA MET A 138 11.36 -0.85 -4.20
C MET A 138 10.56 -1.31 -2.99
N GLY A 139 10.14 -2.58 -2.98
CA GLY A 139 9.47 -3.19 -1.83
C GLY A 139 10.46 -3.63 -0.74
N TYR A 140 9.93 -4.29 0.28
CA TYR A 140 10.70 -4.76 1.45
C TYR A 140 11.49 -6.07 1.21
N GLY A 141 11.45 -6.61 0.00
CA GLY A 141 12.22 -7.79 -0.39
C GLY A 141 11.43 -9.09 -0.47
N GLY A 142 10.17 -9.13 -0.02
CA GLY A 142 9.30 -10.30 -0.13
C GLY A 142 8.72 -10.54 -1.53
N GLY A 143 8.69 -9.51 -2.39
CA GLY A 143 8.17 -9.59 -3.76
C GLY A 143 6.66 -9.88 -3.86
N PHE A 144 5.89 -9.69 -2.79
CA PHE A 144 4.46 -10.01 -2.77
C PHE A 144 3.66 -9.22 -3.80
N TYR A 145 3.79 -7.90 -3.83
CA TYR A 145 3.11 -7.06 -4.81
C TYR A 145 3.58 -7.34 -6.24
N ASP A 146 4.87 -7.60 -6.45
CA ASP A 146 5.42 -7.85 -7.77
C ASP A 146 4.85 -9.17 -8.34
N ARG A 147 4.72 -10.21 -7.50
CA ARG A 147 4.06 -11.47 -7.88
C ARG A 147 2.55 -11.31 -8.08
N TYR A 148 1.88 -10.57 -7.18
CA TYR A 148 0.44 -10.34 -7.28
C TYR A 148 0.04 -9.60 -8.57
N LEU A 149 0.89 -8.67 -9.02
CA LEU A 149 0.64 -7.82 -10.19
C LEU A 149 1.23 -8.38 -11.50
N ALA A 150 1.89 -9.54 -11.48
CA ALA A 150 2.63 -10.07 -12.62
C ALA A 150 1.76 -10.24 -13.88
N ASP A 151 0.50 -10.59 -13.70
CA ASP A 151 -0.52 -10.83 -14.73
C ASP A 151 -1.67 -9.79 -14.72
N LYS A 152 -1.52 -8.67 -13.99
CA LYS A 152 -2.56 -7.66 -13.76
C LYS A 152 -2.10 -6.27 -14.21
N GLU A 153 -1.75 -6.13 -15.50
CA GLU A 153 -1.17 -4.88 -16.00
C GLU A 153 -2.12 -3.68 -15.86
N SER A 154 -3.40 -3.84 -16.17
CA SER A 154 -4.39 -2.76 -16.05
C SER A 154 -4.56 -2.30 -14.59
N LEU A 155 -4.52 -3.21 -13.62
CA LEU A 155 -4.50 -2.85 -12.20
C LEU A 155 -3.20 -2.14 -11.80
N ARG A 156 -2.05 -2.58 -12.33
CA ARG A 156 -0.76 -1.92 -12.09
C ARG A 156 -0.76 -0.48 -12.58
N LEU A 157 -1.41 -0.18 -13.72
CA LEU A 157 -1.57 1.17 -14.25
C LEU A 157 -2.52 2.04 -13.42
N ARG A 158 -3.32 1.45 -12.54
CA ARG A 158 -4.23 2.10 -11.60
C ARG A 158 -3.68 2.08 -10.17
N SER A 159 -2.36 2.10 -10.01
CA SER A 159 -1.71 2.06 -8.71
C SER A 159 -1.02 3.38 -8.35
N ILE A 160 -1.08 3.72 -7.07
CA ILE A 160 -0.37 4.87 -6.47
C ILE A 160 0.57 4.35 -5.40
N GLY A 161 1.86 4.64 -5.55
CA GLY A 161 2.86 4.38 -4.52
C GLY A 161 2.76 5.42 -3.40
N ILE A 162 2.70 4.97 -2.15
CA ILE A 162 2.62 5.83 -0.97
C ILE A 162 3.93 5.79 -0.20
N GLY A 163 4.53 6.95 0.02
CA GLY A 163 5.77 7.07 0.77
C GLY A 163 6.08 8.53 1.14
N PHE A 164 6.95 8.70 2.13
CA PHE A 164 7.49 10.02 2.44
C PHE A 164 8.39 10.52 1.30
N ARG A 165 8.51 11.84 1.13
CA ARG A 165 9.38 12.45 0.12
C ARG A 165 10.83 11.97 0.20
N LEU A 166 11.34 11.72 1.41
CA LEU A 166 12.69 11.18 1.64
C LEU A 166 12.86 9.72 1.16
N SER A 167 11.76 9.03 0.81
CA SER A 167 11.80 7.72 0.15
C SER A 167 11.95 7.82 -1.38
N LEU A 168 11.96 9.02 -1.96
CA LEU A 168 12.30 9.27 -3.36
C LEU A 168 13.81 9.20 -3.52
N LEU A 169 14.30 8.13 -4.11
CA LEU A 169 15.73 7.86 -4.33
C LEU A 169 15.93 7.45 -5.80
N HIS A 170 17.17 7.64 -6.29
CA HIS A 170 17.56 6.97 -7.54
C HIS A 170 17.80 5.48 -7.24
N ILE A 171 16.94 4.62 -7.81
CA ILE A 171 16.97 3.16 -7.62
C ILE A 171 17.24 2.41 -8.93
#